data_ca891f6de02e1a93c213cbc95c71ae75
#
_entry.id   ca891f6de02e1a93c213cbc95c71ae75
#
_cell.length_a   1.000
_cell.length_b   1.000
_cell.length_c   1.000
_cell.angle_alpha   90.00
_cell.angle_beta   90.00
_cell.angle_gamma   90.00
#
_symmetry.space_group_name_H-M   'P 1'
#
loop_
_entity.id
_entity.type
_entity.pdbx_description
1 polymer ?
#
loop_
_entity_poly.entity_id
_entity_poly.type
_entity_poly.pdbx_seq_one_letter_code
_entity_poly.pdbx_strand_id
1 'polypeptide(L)'
;VVQLYNDYKDHADFLTVYVREAHPTDEWQMKSNVKEDVCYAQPKTLEQRVAIANDFVKRFNYPIPFGIDDMSNAANDAYSAWPERLYVIDENGRIAYRGGMGPFDYKPEEVRAWLAARFGAVQHPEAKPPSANAASSKS
;
A
#
# COMPACT_ATOMS: atom_id res chain seq x y z
N VAL A 1 4.59 2.84 -0.95
CA VAL A 1 3.51 3.66 -1.54
C VAL A 1 3.39 5.02 -0.87
N VAL A 2 3.52 5.09 0.46
CA VAL A 2 3.49 6.38 1.20
C VAL A 2 4.56 7.35 0.69
N GLN A 3 5.76 6.87 0.37
CA GLN A 3 6.82 7.70 -0.23
C GLN A 3 6.38 8.27 -1.59
N LEU A 4 5.75 7.45 -2.44
CA LEU A 4 5.18 7.90 -3.72
C LEU A 4 4.16 9.01 -3.53
N TYR A 5 3.27 8.84 -2.56
CA TYR A 5 2.28 9.85 -2.20
C TYR A 5 2.95 11.16 -1.79
N ASN A 6 3.90 11.10 -0.88
CA ASN A 6 4.60 12.30 -0.42
C ASN A 6 5.32 13.03 -1.55
N ASP A 7 5.89 12.31 -2.50
CA ASP A 7 6.64 12.87 -3.61
C ASP A 7 5.75 13.47 -4.71
N TYR A 8 4.58 12.90 -4.96
CA TYR A 8 3.76 13.23 -6.13
C TYR A 8 2.33 13.69 -5.82
N LYS A 9 1.97 13.88 -4.55
CA LYS A 9 0.60 14.30 -4.16
C LYS A 9 0.17 15.65 -4.74
N ASP A 10 1.11 16.51 -5.13
CA ASP A 10 0.82 17.80 -5.76
C ASP A 10 0.60 17.68 -7.28
N HIS A 11 0.87 16.52 -7.86
CA HIS A 11 0.76 16.24 -9.29
C HIS A 11 -0.29 15.20 -9.64
N ALA A 12 -0.60 14.32 -8.72
CA ALA A 12 -1.55 13.22 -8.91
C ALA A 12 -2.38 13.00 -7.65
N ASP A 13 -3.62 12.61 -7.85
CA ASP A 13 -4.48 12.15 -6.77
C ASP A 13 -4.16 10.70 -6.41
N PHE A 14 -4.18 10.39 -5.13
CA PHE A 14 -3.95 9.05 -4.61
C PHE A 14 -5.16 8.58 -3.84
N LEU A 15 -5.55 7.35 -4.04
CA LEU A 15 -6.61 6.69 -3.29
C LEU A 15 -6.20 5.26 -2.96
N THR A 16 -6.26 4.91 -1.71
CA THR A 16 -6.19 3.52 -1.28
C THR A 16 -7.61 2.99 -1.09
N VAL A 17 -7.91 1.85 -1.68
CA VAL A 17 -9.18 1.17 -1.47
C VAL A 17 -8.94 -0.10 -0.66
N TYR A 18 -9.52 -0.14 0.54
CA TYR A 18 -9.51 -1.34 1.37
C TYR A 18 -10.55 -2.33 0.84
N VAL A 19 -10.06 -3.47 0.42
CA VAL A 19 -10.88 -4.59 -0.07
C VAL A 19 -11.01 -5.66 1.03
N ARG A 20 -11.42 -6.88 0.67
CA ARG A 20 -11.48 -7.97 1.65
C ARG A 20 -10.12 -8.24 2.29
N GLU A 21 -10.14 -8.70 3.54
CA GLU A 21 -8.92 -9.04 4.28
C GLU A 21 -8.16 -10.17 3.58
N ALA A 22 -6.86 -10.00 3.41
CA ALA A 22 -6.01 -10.97 2.73
C ALA A 22 -5.63 -12.15 3.65
N HIS A 23 -5.41 -11.87 4.93
CA HIS A 23 -4.96 -12.85 5.92
C HIS A 23 -5.77 -12.73 7.22
N PRO A 24 -7.08 -13.04 7.19
CA PRO A 24 -7.92 -12.96 8.38
C PRO A 24 -7.55 -14.04 9.40
N THR A 25 -7.87 -13.79 10.68
CA THR A 25 -7.58 -14.71 11.78
C THR A 25 -8.37 -16.03 11.70
N ASP A 26 -9.51 -16.03 11.05
CA ASP A 26 -10.41 -17.16 10.88
C ASP A 26 -10.19 -17.95 9.59
N GLU A 27 -9.20 -17.54 8.79
CA GLU A 27 -8.78 -18.21 7.57
C GLU A 27 -7.26 -18.48 7.59
N TRP A 28 -6.66 -18.64 6.43
CA TRP A 28 -5.20 -18.85 6.34
C TRP A 28 -4.42 -17.59 6.69
N GLN A 29 -3.38 -17.74 7.53
CA GLN A 29 -2.52 -16.64 7.95
C GLN A 29 -1.04 -16.88 7.62
N MET A 30 -0.32 -15.80 7.37
CA MET A 30 1.13 -15.81 7.33
C MET A 30 1.71 -15.53 8.72
N LYS A 31 2.80 -16.20 9.07
CA LYS A 31 3.49 -16.00 10.36
C LYS A 31 3.93 -14.55 10.61
N SER A 32 4.23 -13.83 9.53
CA SER A 32 4.57 -12.40 9.60
C SER A 32 3.44 -11.54 10.14
N ASN A 33 2.19 -11.81 9.76
CA ASN A 33 1.04 -11.05 10.23
C ASN A 33 0.82 -11.21 11.74
N VAL A 34 1.03 -12.41 12.26
CA VAL A 34 0.93 -12.70 13.70
C VAL A 34 2.02 -11.96 14.47
N LYS A 35 3.24 -11.94 13.95
CA LYS A 35 4.38 -11.27 14.58
C LYS A 35 4.22 -9.75 14.65
N GLU A 36 3.57 -9.17 13.65
CA GLU A 36 3.35 -7.72 13.57
C GLU A 36 2.06 -7.26 14.27
N ASP A 37 1.34 -8.19 14.88
CA ASP A 37 0.05 -7.93 15.55
C ASP A 37 -0.99 -7.25 14.62
N VAL A 38 -0.96 -7.65 13.34
CA VAL A 38 -1.87 -7.15 12.29
C VAL A 38 -2.82 -8.27 11.88
N CYS A 39 -3.57 -8.78 12.83
CA CYS A 39 -4.46 -9.92 12.64
C CYS A 39 -5.92 -9.52 12.89
N TYR A 40 -6.75 -9.69 11.86
CA TYR A 40 -8.18 -9.43 11.92
C TYR A 40 -8.96 -10.63 11.42
N ALA A 41 -10.11 -10.93 12.05
CA ALA A 41 -11.08 -11.83 11.46
C ALA A 41 -11.66 -11.24 10.17
N GLN A 42 -12.09 -12.08 9.23
CA GLN A 42 -12.76 -11.58 8.03
C GLN A 42 -14.01 -10.80 8.42
N PRO A 43 -14.13 -9.51 8.05
CA PRO A 43 -15.30 -8.72 8.39
C PRO A 43 -16.55 -9.27 7.69
N LYS A 44 -17.65 -9.37 8.42
CA LYS A 44 -18.93 -9.89 7.93
C LYS A 44 -19.94 -8.78 7.60
N THR A 45 -19.64 -7.55 8.03
CA THR A 45 -20.46 -6.37 7.80
C THR A 45 -19.61 -5.22 7.34
N LEU A 46 -20.24 -4.25 6.66
CA LEU A 46 -19.55 -3.02 6.24
C LEU A 46 -19.00 -2.25 7.45
N GLU A 47 -19.76 -2.21 8.54
CA GLU A 47 -19.33 -1.53 9.77
C GLU A 47 -18.05 -2.16 10.35
N GLN A 48 -17.95 -3.48 10.33
CA GLN A 48 -16.72 -4.17 10.74
C GLN A 48 -15.56 -3.89 9.80
N ARG A 49 -15.80 -3.85 8.49
CA ARG A 49 -14.78 -3.49 7.50
C ARG A 49 -14.28 -2.06 7.69
N VAL A 50 -15.18 -1.12 7.92
CA VAL A 50 -14.86 0.28 8.25
C VAL A 50 -14.03 0.37 9.53
N ALA A 51 -14.40 -0.38 10.57
CA ALA A 51 -13.67 -0.38 11.83
C ALA A 51 -12.22 -0.87 11.68
N ILE A 52 -11.99 -1.92 10.90
CA ILE A 52 -10.65 -2.43 10.59
C ILE A 52 -9.85 -1.39 9.81
N ALA A 53 -10.44 -0.77 8.79
CA ALA A 53 -9.78 0.27 8.01
C ALA A 53 -9.40 1.48 8.86
N ASN A 54 -10.27 1.93 9.75
CA ASN A 54 -9.98 3.02 10.67
C ASN A 54 -8.87 2.68 11.66
N ASP A 55 -8.84 1.46 12.19
CA ASP A 55 -7.77 0.99 13.07
C ASP A 55 -6.42 1.00 12.34
N PHE A 56 -6.37 0.53 11.10
CA PHE A 56 -5.18 0.58 10.26
C PHE A 56 -4.68 2.01 10.05
N VAL A 57 -5.56 2.92 9.65
CA VAL A 57 -5.21 4.32 9.41
C VAL A 57 -4.64 4.97 10.67
N LYS A 58 -5.24 4.72 11.83
CA LYS A 58 -4.76 5.22 13.12
C LYS A 58 -3.41 4.62 13.52
N ARG A 59 -3.30 3.30 13.44
CA ARG A 59 -2.11 2.56 13.89
C ARG A 59 -0.86 2.96 13.13
N PHE A 60 -0.98 3.14 11.81
CA PHE A 60 0.13 3.47 10.93
C PHE A 60 0.22 4.96 10.56
N ASN A 61 -0.67 5.79 11.09
CA ASN A 61 -0.75 7.20 10.71
C ASN A 61 -0.76 7.38 9.18
N TYR A 62 -1.60 6.61 8.53
CA TYR A 62 -1.61 6.46 7.08
C TYR A 62 -2.14 7.72 6.38
N PRO A 63 -1.33 8.41 5.53
CA PRO A 63 -1.68 9.73 5.04
C PRO A 63 -2.50 9.74 3.76
N ILE A 64 -2.57 8.63 3.03
CA ILE A 64 -3.25 8.56 1.74
C ILE A 64 -4.76 8.46 1.96
N PRO A 65 -5.59 9.21 1.20
CA PRO A 65 -7.04 9.08 1.25
C PRO A 65 -7.49 7.62 1.10
N PHE A 66 -8.47 7.23 1.89
CA PHE A 66 -8.85 5.84 2.07
C PHE A 66 -10.30 5.62 1.70
N GLY A 67 -10.55 4.77 0.72
CA GLY A 67 -11.86 4.26 0.37
C GLY A 67 -12.04 2.83 0.91
N ILE A 68 -13.29 2.43 1.06
CA ILE A 68 -13.64 1.08 1.55
C ILE A 68 -14.58 0.45 0.55
N ASP A 69 -14.21 -0.73 0.07
CA ASP A 69 -15.06 -1.51 -0.83
C ASP A 69 -16.32 -1.99 -0.11
N ASP A 70 -17.41 -2.09 -0.84
CA ASP A 70 -18.66 -2.62 -0.29
C ASP A 70 -18.59 -4.13 -0.01
N MET A 71 -19.59 -4.64 0.67
CA MET A 71 -19.62 -6.06 1.06
C MET A 71 -19.87 -7.00 -0.13
N SER A 72 -20.31 -6.47 -1.28
CA SER A 72 -20.38 -7.22 -2.53
C SER A 72 -19.00 -7.37 -3.22
N ASN A 73 -17.98 -6.69 -2.71
CA ASN A 73 -16.62 -6.66 -3.26
C ASN A 73 -16.56 -6.12 -4.69
N ALA A 74 -17.37 -5.12 -5.01
CA ALA A 74 -17.51 -4.57 -6.35
C ALA A 74 -16.18 -4.02 -6.89
N ALA A 75 -15.44 -3.23 -6.09
CA ALA A 75 -14.14 -2.72 -6.50
C ALA A 75 -13.10 -3.82 -6.61
N ASN A 76 -13.06 -4.73 -5.63
CA ASN A 76 -12.17 -5.89 -5.66
C ASN A 76 -12.34 -6.70 -6.95
N ASP A 77 -13.57 -6.99 -7.33
CA ASP A 77 -13.87 -7.80 -8.52
C ASP A 77 -13.59 -7.04 -9.82
N ALA A 78 -13.98 -5.76 -9.88
CA ALA A 78 -13.75 -4.92 -11.06
C ALA A 78 -12.26 -4.74 -11.38
N TYR A 79 -11.43 -4.58 -10.35
CA TYR A 79 -10.00 -4.34 -10.51
C TYR A 79 -9.14 -5.60 -10.30
N SER A 80 -9.73 -6.73 -10.01
CA SER A 80 -8.99 -7.96 -9.61
C SER A 80 -7.96 -7.63 -8.52
N ALA A 81 -8.38 -6.92 -7.50
CA ALA A 81 -7.47 -6.21 -6.59
C ALA A 81 -6.81 -7.11 -5.55
N TRP A 82 -7.50 -8.17 -5.11
CA TRP A 82 -7.02 -9.04 -4.04
C TRP A 82 -5.76 -9.83 -4.44
N PRO A 83 -4.78 -10.02 -3.54
CA PRO A 83 -4.68 -9.44 -2.20
C PRO A 83 -4.26 -7.96 -2.22
N GLU A 84 -3.56 -7.49 -3.22
CA GLU A 84 -3.16 -6.11 -3.45
C GLU A 84 -2.75 -5.88 -4.90
N ARG A 85 -3.03 -4.68 -5.42
CA ARG A 85 -2.70 -4.32 -6.79
C ARG A 85 -2.62 -2.80 -6.95
N LEU A 86 -1.75 -2.33 -7.84
CA LEU A 86 -1.61 -0.92 -8.18
C LEU A 86 -2.18 -0.63 -9.57
N TYR A 87 -2.81 0.52 -9.69
CA TYR A 87 -3.28 1.07 -10.95
C TYR A 87 -2.88 2.54 -11.07
N VAL A 88 -2.65 2.99 -12.30
CA VAL A 88 -2.60 4.40 -12.65
C VAL A 88 -3.69 4.67 -13.68
N ILE A 89 -4.51 5.67 -13.40
CA ILE A 89 -5.56 6.15 -14.31
C ILE A 89 -5.13 7.53 -14.79
N ASP A 90 -5.11 7.73 -16.10
CA ASP A 90 -4.71 9.00 -16.69
C ASP A 90 -5.85 10.05 -16.65
N GLU A 91 -5.55 11.27 -17.09
CA GLU A 91 -6.51 12.38 -17.13
C GLU A 91 -7.70 12.16 -18.06
N ASN A 92 -7.62 11.17 -18.95
CA ASN A 92 -8.71 10.78 -19.85
C ASN A 92 -9.59 9.67 -19.25
N GLY A 93 -9.33 9.26 -18.01
CA GLY A 93 -10.05 8.17 -17.34
C GLY A 93 -9.67 6.78 -17.83
N ARG A 94 -8.49 6.63 -18.46
CA ARG A 94 -8.00 5.36 -18.98
C ARG A 94 -6.93 4.78 -18.06
N ILE A 95 -6.89 3.45 -17.97
CA ILE A 95 -5.83 2.76 -17.24
C ILE A 95 -4.52 2.89 -18.01
N ALA A 96 -3.59 3.69 -17.46
CA ALA A 96 -2.26 3.88 -18.01
C ALA A 96 -1.25 2.83 -17.50
N TYR A 97 -1.50 2.28 -16.31
CA TYR A 97 -0.70 1.22 -15.71
C TYR A 97 -1.60 0.26 -14.94
N ARG A 98 -1.37 -1.02 -15.13
CA ARG A 98 -1.99 -2.10 -14.36
C ARG A 98 -0.90 -2.99 -13.78
N GLY A 99 -0.76 -2.98 -12.46
CA GLY A 99 0.18 -3.83 -11.75
C GLY A 99 -0.25 -5.29 -11.72
N GLY A 100 0.69 -6.18 -11.47
CA GLY A 100 0.42 -7.58 -11.21
C GLY A 100 -0.14 -7.81 -9.81
N MET A 101 -0.56 -9.05 -9.56
CA MET A 101 -1.09 -9.47 -8.27
C MET A 101 0.03 -9.53 -7.22
N GLY A 102 -0.15 -8.86 -6.10
CA GLY A 102 0.77 -8.98 -4.96
C GLY A 102 0.71 -10.35 -4.27
N PRO A 103 1.70 -10.60 -3.39
CA PRO A 103 2.82 -9.72 -3.08
C PRO A 103 3.94 -9.72 -4.14
N PHE A 104 4.06 -10.77 -4.98
CA PHE A 104 5.20 -10.95 -5.88
C PHE A 104 5.28 -9.94 -7.02
N ASP A 105 4.12 -9.56 -7.58
CA ASP A 105 4.04 -8.60 -8.70
C ASP A 105 3.55 -7.21 -8.27
N TYR A 106 3.61 -6.92 -6.97
CA TYR A 106 3.33 -5.60 -6.42
C TYR A 106 4.60 -4.76 -6.51
N LYS A 107 4.65 -3.86 -7.50
CA LYS A 107 5.86 -3.11 -7.88
C LYS A 107 5.64 -1.61 -7.87
N PRO A 108 5.68 -0.95 -6.70
CA PRO A 108 5.57 0.51 -6.60
C PRO A 108 6.63 1.26 -7.40
N GLU A 109 7.79 0.65 -7.63
CA GLU A 109 8.87 1.22 -8.46
C GLU A 109 8.46 1.43 -9.91
N GLU A 110 7.57 0.61 -10.47
CA GLU A 110 7.06 0.81 -11.82
C GLU A 110 6.11 2.03 -11.89
N VAL A 111 5.28 2.22 -10.86
CA VAL A 111 4.44 3.42 -10.72
C VAL A 111 5.31 4.66 -10.55
N ARG A 112 6.38 4.56 -9.77
CA ARG A 112 7.36 5.65 -9.62
C ARG A 112 7.98 6.03 -10.96
N ALA A 113 8.38 5.05 -11.75
CA ALA A 113 8.96 5.30 -13.08
C ALA A 113 7.96 6.03 -13.99
N TRP A 114 6.69 5.65 -13.97
CA TRP A 114 5.65 6.31 -14.74
C TRP A 114 5.45 7.77 -14.31
N LEU A 115 5.38 8.02 -12.99
CA LEU A 115 5.23 9.36 -12.43
C LEU A 115 6.46 10.24 -12.71
N ALA A 116 7.65 9.67 -12.56
CA ALA A 116 8.91 10.39 -12.84
C ALA A 116 9.04 10.78 -14.31
N ALA A 117 8.65 9.91 -15.23
CA ALA A 117 8.65 10.21 -16.66
C ALA A 117 7.70 11.34 -17.01
N ARG A 118 6.59 11.50 -16.29
CA ARG A 118 5.57 12.51 -16.55
C ARG A 118 5.82 13.84 -15.81
N PHE A 119 6.24 13.78 -14.56
CA PHE A 119 6.34 14.94 -13.66
C PHE A 119 7.75 15.27 -13.21
N GLY A 120 8.72 14.46 -13.56
CA GLY A 120 10.11 14.59 -13.11
C GLY A 120 10.43 13.69 -11.92
N ALA A 121 11.67 13.27 -11.84
CA ALA A 121 12.16 12.45 -10.73
C ALA A 121 12.32 13.29 -9.45
N VAL A 122 11.91 12.74 -8.32
CA VAL A 122 12.14 13.30 -7.00
C VAL A 122 13.39 12.65 -6.41
N GLN A 123 14.37 13.49 -6.04
CA GLN A 123 15.62 13.02 -5.43
C GLN A 123 15.45 12.91 -3.91
N HIS A 124 15.86 11.78 -3.36
CA HIS A 124 16.00 11.60 -1.93
C HIS A 124 17.49 11.55 -1.59
N PRO A 125 17.94 12.27 -0.55
CA PRO A 125 19.31 12.09 -0.09
C PRO A 125 19.48 10.63 0.34
N GLU A 126 20.52 9.98 -0.18
CA GLU A 126 20.88 8.63 0.24
C GLU A 126 21.05 8.61 1.76
N ALA A 127 20.41 7.66 2.42
CA ALA A 127 20.66 7.41 3.83
C ALA A 127 22.15 7.13 3.97
N LYS A 128 22.86 8.02 4.69
CA LYS A 128 24.28 7.84 4.95
C LYS A 128 24.48 6.44 5.55
N PRO A 129 25.32 5.59 4.95
CA PRO A 129 25.55 4.28 5.53
C PRO A 129 26.00 4.44 6.98
N PRO A 130 25.59 3.55 7.90
CA PRO A 130 26.04 3.63 9.27
C PRO A 130 27.56 3.68 9.28
N SER A 131 28.11 4.71 9.92
CA SER A 131 29.56 4.90 9.99
C SER A 131 30.15 3.64 10.62
N ALA A 132 31.05 2.98 9.90
CA ALA A 132 31.80 1.83 10.38
C ALA A 132 32.86 2.28 11.41
N ASN A 133 32.41 2.91 12.51
CA ASN A 133 33.27 3.34 13.60
C ASN A 133 32.68 2.93 14.94
N ALA A 134 32.69 1.64 15.19
CA ALA A 134 32.56 1.10 16.55
C ALA A 134 33.29 -0.26 16.66
N ALA A 135 34.47 -0.38 16.12
CA ALA A 135 35.31 -1.55 16.37
C ALA A 135 36.78 -1.16 16.29
N SER A 136 37.26 -0.38 17.24
CA SER A 136 38.68 -0.37 17.60
C SER A 136 38.87 0.35 18.93
N SER A 137 38.69 -0.34 20.01
CA SER A 137 39.45 -0.10 21.25
C SER A 137 39.31 -1.32 22.12
N LYS A 138 40.14 -2.33 21.84
CA LYS A 138 40.59 -3.30 22.85
C LYS A 138 42.06 -3.54 22.60
N SER A 139 42.83 -2.73 23.22
CA SER A 139 44.16 -3.14 23.66
C SER A 139 44.00 -3.77 25.04
#